data_5b355965682c7eb463d3a933b826da11
#
_entry.id   5b355965682c7eb463d3a933b826da11
#
_cell.length_a   1.000
_cell.length_b   1.000
_cell.length_c   1.000
_cell.angle_alpha   90.00
_cell.angle_beta   90.00
_cell.angle_gamma   90.00
#
_symmetry.space_group_name_H-M   'P 1'
#
loop_
_entity.id
_entity.type
_entity.pdbx_description
1 polymer ?
#
loop_
_entity_poly.entity_id
_entity_poly.type
_entity_poly.pdbx_seq_one_letter_code
_entity_poly.pdbx_strand_id
1 'polypeptide(L)'
;KQNPLIVHYIYLKMLKIDCEINNNFLKLFKKFCPGPITFILKKKVDSKITPIACAKLNTIAIRFPKHKIIRSILKEINFPLAMPSANKSTKLSPVNAKDVFEEFDNKIKLILDGGRSKIGIESTVIDLTHTPRILRPGIIEKKIIEKTLNIKIKPNLGSKKIISPGMSIKHYSPGIPVA
;
A
#
# COMPACT_ATOMS: atom_id res chain seq x y z
N LYS A 1 -14.67 -3.96 -11.12
CA LYS A 1 -13.32 -4.55 -10.92
C LYS A 1 -12.91 -4.25 -9.49
N GLN A 2 -12.57 -5.28 -8.70
CA GLN A 2 -12.05 -5.10 -7.36
C GLN A 2 -10.60 -4.62 -7.43
N ASN A 3 -10.26 -3.56 -6.68
CA ASN A 3 -8.88 -3.14 -6.47
C ASN A 3 -8.24 -4.06 -5.42
N PRO A 4 -6.99 -4.52 -5.60
CA PRO A 4 -6.28 -5.23 -4.55
C PRO A 4 -6.10 -4.31 -3.33
N LEU A 5 -6.10 -4.89 -2.14
CA LEU A 5 -5.83 -4.17 -0.89
C LEU A 5 -4.34 -4.24 -0.55
N ILE A 6 -3.87 -3.31 0.28
CA ILE A 6 -2.52 -3.37 0.83
C ILE A 6 -2.56 -4.19 2.11
N VAL A 7 -1.79 -5.27 2.15
CA VAL A 7 -1.63 -6.14 3.32
C VAL A 7 -0.48 -5.60 4.18
N HIS A 8 -0.78 -5.31 5.43
CA HIS A 8 0.16 -4.71 6.37
C HIS A 8 0.77 -5.76 7.30
N TYR A 9 2.10 -5.79 7.33
CA TYR A 9 2.89 -6.72 8.14
C TYR A 9 3.65 -6.00 9.24
N ILE A 10 3.88 -6.68 10.36
CA ILE A 10 4.72 -6.17 11.45
C ILE A 10 6.14 -6.75 11.40
N TYR A 11 6.29 -8.02 11.02
CA TYR A 11 7.57 -8.72 10.96
C TYR A 11 7.84 -9.33 9.59
N LEU A 12 9.10 -9.26 9.15
CA LEU A 12 9.55 -9.87 7.90
C LEU A 12 9.34 -11.39 7.86
N LYS A 13 9.46 -12.07 9.02
CA LYS A 13 9.22 -13.51 9.12
C LYS A 13 7.81 -13.91 8.67
N MET A 14 6.81 -13.08 8.98
CA MET A 14 5.42 -13.33 8.58
C MET A 14 5.25 -13.18 7.05
N LEU A 15 5.88 -12.16 6.45
CA LEU A 15 5.83 -11.96 5.01
C LEU A 15 6.43 -13.12 4.23
N LYS A 16 7.49 -13.75 4.74
CA LYS A 16 8.14 -14.91 4.10
C LYS A 16 7.22 -16.12 3.93
N ILE A 17 6.16 -16.21 4.71
CA ILE A 17 5.14 -17.27 4.57
C ILE A 17 4.31 -17.03 3.32
N ASP A 18 3.98 -15.76 3.01
CA ASP A 18 3.00 -15.39 2.00
C ASP A 18 3.61 -15.01 0.64
N CYS A 19 4.87 -14.52 0.62
CA CYS A 19 5.47 -13.93 -0.57
C CYS A 19 6.86 -14.51 -0.89
N GLU A 20 7.19 -14.51 -2.19
CA GLU A 20 8.55 -14.71 -2.66
C GLU A 20 9.37 -13.44 -2.37
N ILE A 21 10.51 -13.61 -1.70
CA ILE A 21 11.40 -12.52 -1.31
C ILE A 21 12.59 -12.48 -2.26
N ASN A 22 12.85 -11.33 -2.88
CA ASN A 22 14.01 -11.13 -3.75
C ASN A 22 14.97 -10.05 -3.19
N ASN A 23 16.17 -9.97 -3.76
CA ASN A 23 17.22 -9.06 -3.30
C ASN A 23 16.83 -7.57 -3.44
N ASN A 24 16.07 -7.19 -4.46
CA ASN A 24 15.61 -5.81 -4.62
C ASN A 24 14.68 -5.41 -3.49
N PHE A 25 13.75 -6.31 -3.11
CA PHE A 25 12.90 -6.09 -1.95
C PHE A 25 13.75 -5.93 -0.67
N LEU A 26 14.71 -6.81 -0.40
CA LEU A 26 15.54 -6.74 0.81
C LEU A 26 16.32 -5.42 0.91
N LYS A 27 16.91 -4.94 -0.19
CA LYS A 27 17.60 -3.64 -0.24
C LYS A 27 16.67 -2.49 0.13
N LEU A 28 15.48 -2.43 -0.47
CA LEU A 28 14.50 -1.36 -0.22
C LEU A 28 13.88 -1.50 1.17
N PHE A 29 13.59 -2.72 1.62
CA PHE A 29 13.08 -2.99 2.95
C PHE A 29 14.03 -2.47 4.03
N LYS A 30 15.31 -2.80 3.95
CA LYS A 30 16.34 -2.33 4.91
C LYS A 30 16.39 -0.81 5.00
N LYS A 31 16.17 -0.10 3.89
CA LYS A 31 16.30 1.35 3.84
C LYS A 31 15.02 2.10 4.20
N PHE A 32 13.85 1.58 3.82
CA PHE A 32 12.60 2.34 3.87
C PHE A 32 11.54 1.75 4.81
N CYS A 33 11.75 0.58 5.40
CA CYS A 33 10.77 -0.01 6.32
C CYS A 33 11.20 0.05 7.78
N PRO A 34 10.26 0.33 8.68
CA PRO A 34 8.85 0.66 8.42
C PRO A 34 8.67 2.07 7.82
N GLY A 35 7.77 2.21 6.83
CA GLY A 35 7.66 3.48 6.13
C GLY A 35 6.59 3.60 5.06
N PRO A 36 6.63 4.70 4.28
CA PRO A 36 5.62 5.04 3.27
C PRO A 36 5.94 4.40 1.91
N ILE A 37 6.28 3.12 1.89
CA ILE A 37 6.51 2.33 0.68
C ILE A 37 5.61 1.09 0.68
N THR A 38 5.08 0.77 -0.49
CA THR A 38 4.30 -0.45 -0.75
C THR A 38 4.98 -1.24 -1.84
N PHE A 39 5.16 -2.52 -1.62
CA PHE A 39 5.79 -3.43 -2.56
C PHE A 39 4.75 -4.37 -3.17
N ILE A 40 4.84 -4.64 -4.46
CA ILE A 40 4.12 -5.74 -5.10
C ILE A 40 5.09 -6.90 -5.23
N LEU A 41 4.74 -8.02 -4.60
CA LEU A 41 5.53 -9.25 -4.61
C LEU A 41 4.71 -10.42 -5.16
N LYS A 42 5.37 -11.44 -5.67
CA LYS A 42 4.71 -12.68 -6.04
C LYS A 42 4.16 -13.38 -4.80
N LYS A 43 2.92 -13.79 -4.88
CA LYS A 43 2.24 -14.58 -3.86
C LYS A 43 2.71 -16.03 -3.95
N LYS A 44 3.01 -16.64 -2.82
CA LYS A 44 3.26 -18.08 -2.75
C LYS A 44 1.97 -18.88 -2.91
N VAL A 45 2.07 -20.09 -3.37
CA VAL A 45 0.92 -20.98 -3.57
C VAL A 45 0.24 -21.31 -2.24
N ASP A 46 1.03 -21.52 -1.20
CA ASP A 46 0.61 -21.86 0.17
C ASP A 46 0.28 -20.62 1.04
N SER A 47 0.30 -19.41 0.46
CA SER A 47 -0.05 -18.17 1.17
C SER A 47 -1.46 -18.22 1.75
N LYS A 48 -1.58 -17.83 3.01
CA LYS A 48 -2.85 -17.75 3.74
C LYS A 48 -3.63 -16.47 3.49
N ILE A 49 -3.08 -15.54 2.69
CA ILE A 49 -3.78 -14.30 2.34
C ILE A 49 -4.93 -14.60 1.39
N THR A 50 -6.13 -14.18 1.79
CA THR A 50 -7.36 -14.42 1.03
C THR A 50 -7.27 -13.87 -0.41
N PRO A 51 -7.78 -14.59 -1.42
CA PRO A 51 -7.85 -14.11 -2.80
C PRO A 51 -8.58 -12.77 -2.95
N ILE A 52 -9.53 -12.47 -2.07
CA ILE A 52 -10.26 -11.19 -2.07
C ILE A 52 -9.31 -10.01 -1.81
N ALA A 53 -8.40 -10.13 -0.85
CA ALA A 53 -7.41 -9.08 -0.55
C ALA A 53 -6.47 -8.80 -1.74
N CYS A 54 -6.18 -9.82 -2.53
CA CYS A 54 -5.31 -9.73 -3.71
C CYS A 54 -6.07 -9.47 -5.01
N ALA A 55 -7.41 -9.25 -4.98
CA ALA A 55 -8.25 -9.17 -6.18
C ALA A 55 -8.04 -10.36 -7.15
N LYS A 56 -7.85 -11.56 -6.60
CA LYS A 56 -7.54 -12.82 -7.30
C LYS A 56 -6.23 -12.79 -8.14
N LEU A 57 -5.33 -11.85 -7.85
CA LEU A 57 -4.02 -11.79 -8.51
C LEU A 57 -3.02 -12.75 -7.83
N ASN A 58 -2.02 -13.19 -8.61
CA ASN A 58 -0.89 -13.98 -8.11
C ASN A 58 0.20 -13.08 -7.47
N THR A 59 -0.19 -11.89 -7.04
CA THR A 59 0.66 -10.91 -6.40
C THR A 59 -0.02 -10.32 -5.18
N ILE A 60 0.76 -9.86 -4.21
CA ILE A 60 0.28 -9.18 -3.00
C ILE A 60 0.92 -7.80 -2.94
N ALA A 61 0.10 -6.77 -2.69
CA ALA A 61 0.57 -5.45 -2.29
C ALA A 61 0.83 -5.47 -0.78
N ILE A 62 2.06 -5.22 -0.36
CA ILE A 62 2.46 -5.31 1.05
C ILE A 62 3.07 -4.01 1.56
N ARG A 63 2.89 -3.73 2.85
CA ARG A 63 3.49 -2.58 3.52
C ARG A 63 3.85 -2.90 4.97
N PHE A 64 4.94 -2.29 5.45
CA PHE A 64 5.33 -2.26 6.86
C PHE A 64 5.05 -0.85 7.39
N PRO A 65 3.93 -0.63 8.10
CA PRO A 65 3.53 0.71 8.52
C PRO A 65 4.45 1.26 9.62
N LYS A 66 4.66 2.59 9.61
CA LYS A 66 5.49 3.27 10.63
C LYS A 66 4.67 3.74 11.83
N HIS A 67 3.38 4.02 11.66
CA HIS A 67 2.55 4.62 12.68
C HIS A 67 2.42 3.73 13.93
N LYS A 68 2.56 4.31 15.13
CA LYS A 68 2.63 3.57 16.40
C LYS A 68 1.37 2.74 16.67
N ILE A 69 0.17 3.30 16.52
CA ILE A 69 -1.10 2.63 16.81
C ILE A 69 -1.25 1.37 15.98
N ILE A 70 -1.15 1.46 14.65
CA ILE A 70 -1.30 0.29 13.79
C ILE A 70 -0.21 -0.76 14.04
N ARG A 71 1.00 -0.35 14.41
CA ARG A 71 2.06 -1.29 14.78
C ARG A 71 1.75 -2.02 16.09
N SER A 72 1.17 -1.34 17.09
CA SER A 72 0.72 -1.99 18.32
C SER A 72 -0.39 -3.01 18.05
N ILE A 73 -1.38 -2.64 17.24
CA ILE A 73 -2.45 -3.57 16.84
C ILE A 73 -1.87 -4.81 16.13
N LEU A 74 -1.01 -4.61 15.12
CA LEU A 74 -0.42 -5.72 14.37
C LEU A 74 0.46 -6.64 15.24
N LYS A 75 1.07 -6.12 16.31
CA LYS A 75 1.80 -6.94 17.28
C LYS A 75 0.86 -7.78 18.13
N GLU A 76 -0.23 -7.18 18.59
CA GLU A 76 -1.20 -7.83 19.48
C GLU A 76 -1.95 -8.96 18.77
N ILE A 77 -2.48 -8.69 17.58
CA ILE A 77 -3.24 -9.70 16.82
C ILE A 77 -2.35 -10.80 16.22
N ASN A 78 -1.06 -10.52 16.02
CA ASN A 78 -0.06 -11.43 15.47
C ASN A 78 -0.41 -12.07 14.11
N PHE A 79 -1.16 -11.34 13.26
CA PHE A 79 -1.42 -11.69 11.85
C PHE A 79 -1.49 -10.43 10.98
N PRO A 80 -1.26 -10.53 9.64
CA PRO A 80 -1.30 -9.38 8.76
C PRO A 80 -2.73 -8.88 8.51
N LEU A 81 -2.89 -7.57 8.32
CA LEU A 81 -4.18 -6.93 8.02
C LEU A 81 -4.22 -6.36 6.60
N ALA A 82 -5.23 -6.72 5.83
CA ALA A 82 -5.54 -6.07 4.57
C ALA A 82 -6.38 -4.81 4.83
N MET A 83 -5.84 -3.64 4.52
CA MET A 83 -6.47 -2.36 4.83
C MET A 83 -6.57 -1.49 3.58
N PRO A 84 -7.78 -1.00 3.22
CA PRO A 84 -7.98 0.07 2.23
C PRO A 84 -7.69 1.45 2.84
N SER A 85 -7.75 2.50 2.02
CA SER A 85 -7.90 3.88 2.51
C SER A 85 -9.28 4.08 3.16
N ALA A 86 -9.35 4.94 4.18
CA ALA A 86 -10.57 5.17 4.94
C ALA A 86 -11.47 6.24 4.29
N ASN A 87 -11.77 6.07 2.98
CA ASN A 87 -12.65 6.95 2.19
C ASN A 87 -13.58 6.11 1.32
N LYS A 88 -14.70 6.68 0.90
CA LYS A 88 -15.53 6.10 -0.17
C LYS A 88 -14.76 6.06 -1.47
N SER A 89 -15.07 5.05 -2.31
CA SER A 89 -14.38 4.87 -3.60
C SER A 89 -14.40 6.16 -4.42
N THR A 90 -13.28 6.49 -5.06
CA THR A 90 -13.04 7.68 -5.89
C THR A 90 -12.81 8.98 -5.14
N LYS A 91 -13.18 9.12 -3.87
CA LYS A 91 -12.97 10.33 -3.09
C LYS A 91 -11.54 10.48 -2.57
N LEU A 92 -11.22 11.66 -2.03
CA LEU A 92 -9.93 11.96 -1.41
C LEU A 92 -9.72 11.12 -0.14
N SER A 93 -8.47 10.74 0.11
CA SER A 93 -8.13 10.07 1.37
C SER A 93 -8.21 11.04 2.54
N PRO A 94 -8.84 10.65 3.67
CA PRO A 94 -8.95 11.49 4.86
C PRO A 94 -7.57 11.76 5.49
N VAL A 95 -7.44 12.88 6.16
CA VAL A 95 -6.19 13.27 6.84
C VAL A 95 -6.29 13.25 8.37
N ASN A 96 -7.49 13.10 8.92
CA ASN A 96 -7.76 13.01 10.36
C ASN A 96 -9.00 12.14 10.64
N ALA A 97 -9.28 11.87 11.91
CA ALA A 97 -10.41 11.04 12.33
C ALA A 97 -11.78 11.68 12.03
N LYS A 98 -11.87 13.03 12.10
CA LYS A 98 -13.09 13.77 11.80
C LYS A 98 -13.51 13.59 10.35
N ASP A 99 -12.56 13.67 9.39
CA ASP A 99 -12.84 13.43 7.97
C ASP A 99 -13.43 12.03 7.75
N VAL A 100 -12.90 11.01 8.46
CA VAL A 100 -13.42 9.63 8.39
C VAL A 100 -14.83 9.55 8.95
N PHE A 101 -15.07 10.17 10.11
CA PHE A 101 -16.39 10.18 10.75
C PHE A 101 -17.44 10.82 9.83
N GLU A 102 -17.14 11.99 9.26
CA GLU A 102 -18.03 12.71 8.34
C GLU A 102 -18.27 11.92 7.05
N GLU A 103 -17.22 11.29 6.48
CA GLU A 103 -17.34 10.51 5.24
C GLU A 103 -18.23 9.28 5.40
N PHE A 104 -18.18 8.61 6.55
CA PHE A 104 -18.90 7.35 6.76
C PHE A 104 -20.20 7.49 7.56
N ASP A 105 -20.47 8.65 8.15
CA ASP A 105 -21.76 8.97 8.77
C ASP A 105 -22.32 7.81 9.63
N ASN A 106 -21.65 7.48 10.73
CA ASN A 106 -22.00 6.40 11.68
C ASN A 106 -22.03 4.97 11.09
N LYS A 107 -21.63 4.74 9.84
CA LYS A 107 -21.55 3.38 9.26
C LYS A 107 -20.37 2.57 9.78
N ILE A 108 -19.41 3.23 10.42
CA ILE A 108 -18.23 2.60 11.05
C ILE A 108 -18.40 2.71 12.58
N LYS A 109 -18.37 1.55 13.26
CA LYS A 109 -18.57 1.49 14.70
C LYS A 109 -17.39 1.99 15.53
N LEU A 110 -16.18 1.97 14.98
CA LEU A 110 -14.95 2.32 15.68
C LEU A 110 -13.99 3.06 14.75
N ILE A 111 -13.52 4.21 15.20
CA ILE A 111 -12.45 4.97 14.56
C ILE A 111 -11.34 5.17 15.59
N LEU A 112 -10.13 4.71 15.25
CA LEU A 112 -8.95 4.94 16.08
C LEU A 112 -8.27 6.22 15.62
N ASP A 113 -8.35 7.25 16.45
CA ASP A 113 -7.71 8.53 16.14
C ASP A 113 -6.19 8.44 16.35
N GLY A 114 -5.48 8.45 15.23
CA GLY A 114 -4.02 8.49 15.18
C GLY A 114 -3.44 9.90 15.07
N GLY A 115 -4.29 10.93 15.17
CA GLY A 115 -3.94 12.31 14.87
C GLY A 115 -3.89 12.61 13.37
N ARG A 116 -3.52 13.85 13.03
CA ARG A 116 -3.48 14.31 11.65
C ARG A 116 -2.36 13.64 10.85
N SER A 117 -2.66 13.26 9.60
CA SER A 117 -1.67 12.75 8.66
C SER A 117 -0.59 13.79 8.37
N LYS A 118 0.69 13.41 8.60
CA LYS A 118 1.82 14.33 8.43
C LYS A 118 2.28 14.50 6.98
N ILE A 119 1.93 13.55 6.11
CA ILE A 119 2.49 13.47 4.75
C ILE A 119 1.47 13.88 3.70
N GLY A 120 0.19 13.66 3.89
CA GLY A 120 -0.88 14.08 2.97
C GLY A 120 -0.90 13.42 1.59
N ILE A 121 0.08 12.56 1.27
CA ILE A 121 0.12 11.77 0.03
C ILE A 121 0.30 10.30 0.33
N GLU A 122 -0.13 9.47 -0.62
CA GLU A 122 -0.09 8.01 -0.53
C GLU A 122 1.34 7.46 -0.58
N SER A 123 1.51 6.20 -0.14
CA SER A 123 2.79 5.49 -0.23
C SER A 123 3.25 5.33 -1.68
N THR A 124 4.55 5.43 -1.91
CA THR A 124 5.14 5.00 -3.18
C THR A 124 4.90 3.51 -3.38
N VAL A 125 4.37 3.11 -4.54
CA VAL A 125 4.12 1.70 -4.88
C VAL A 125 5.11 1.24 -5.92
N ILE A 126 5.85 0.18 -5.61
CA ILE A 126 6.84 -0.42 -6.50
C ILE A 126 6.53 -1.90 -6.75
N ASP A 127 6.48 -2.28 -8.01
CA ASP A 127 6.39 -3.67 -8.46
C ASP A 127 7.79 -4.28 -8.51
N LEU A 128 7.98 -5.38 -7.79
CA LEU A 128 9.24 -6.12 -7.71
C LEU A 128 9.08 -7.58 -8.19
N THR A 129 7.98 -7.90 -8.85
CA THR A 129 7.71 -9.26 -9.36
C THR A 129 8.63 -9.64 -10.52
N HIS A 130 9.12 -8.65 -11.24
CA HIS A 130 10.07 -8.75 -12.36
C HIS A 130 11.08 -7.58 -12.29
N THR A 131 11.40 -6.97 -13.42
CA THR A 131 12.16 -5.70 -13.44
C THR A 131 11.41 -4.63 -12.63
N PRO A 132 12.06 -3.97 -11.66
CA PRO A 132 11.42 -2.97 -10.81
C PRO A 132 10.70 -1.87 -11.58
N ARG A 133 9.44 -1.59 -11.23
CA ARG A 133 8.62 -0.53 -11.83
C ARG A 133 7.86 0.23 -10.74
N ILE A 134 7.87 1.55 -10.81
CA ILE A 134 7.05 2.39 -9.93
C ILE A 134 5.64 2.45 -10.54
N LEU A 135 4.65 1.93 -9.81
CA LEU A 135 3.24 1.90 -10.23
C LEU A 135 2.48 3.14 -9.78
N ARG A 136 2.87 3.67 -8.62
CA ARG A 136 2.31 4.91 -8.06
C ARG A 136 3.43 5.73 -7.44
N PRO A 137 3.66 6.96 -7.89
CA PRO A 137 4.58 7.87 -7.21
C PRO A 137 4.04 8.23 -5.82
N GLY A 138 4.92 8.50 -4.88
CA GLY A 138 4.62 8.92 -3.51
C GLY A 138 5.82 9.68 -2.95
N ILE A 139 5.91 9.80 -1.63
CA ILE A 139 6.95 10.61 -0.97
C ILE A 139 8.38 10.08 -1.22
N ILE A 140 8.55 8.78 -1.46
CA ILE A 140 9.87 8.23 -1.80
C ILE A 140 10.06 8.39 -3.30
N GLU A 141 10.97 9.29 -3.65
CA GLU A 141 11.26 9.64 -5.03
C GLU A 141 11.92 8.49 -5.81
N LYS A 142 11.63 8.45 -7.11
CA LYS A 142 12.22 7.48 -8.05
C LYS A 142 13.75 7.47 -7.98
N LYS A 143 14.39 8.67 -7.97
CA LYS A 143 15.87 8.80 -7.91
C LYS A 143 16.47 8.09 -6.70
N ILE A 144 15.82 8.17 -5.54
CA ILE A 144 16.30 7.54 -4.29
C ILE A 144 16.18 6.01 -4.38
N ILE A 145 15.10 5.51 -5.00
CA ILE A 145 14.90 4.08 -5.24
C ILE A 145 15.95 3.56 -6.24
N GLU A 146 16.16 4.25 -7.35
CA GLU A 146 17.17 3.91 -8.35
C GLU A 146 18.57 3.84 -7.74
N LYS A 147 18.96 4.84 -6.94
CA LYS A 147 20.24 4.84 -6.21
C LYS A 147 20.35 3.65 -5.25
N THR A 148 19.27 3.29 -4.55
CA THR A 148 19.27 2.17 -3.60
C THR A 148 19.43 0.82 -4.27
N LEU A 149 18.81 0.66 -5.43
CA LEU A 149 18.85 -0.59 -6.21
C LEU A 149 20.05 -0.67 -7.15
N ASN A 150 20.72 0.47 -7.40
CA ASN A 150 21.76 0.64 -8.42
C ASN A 150 21.27 0.27 -9.83
N ILE A 151 20.07 0.73 -10.19
CA ILE A 151 19.45 0.50 -11.51
C ILE A 151 18.70 1.75 -11.96
N LYS A 152 18.43 1.86 -13.27
CA LYS A 152 17.48 2.83 -13.83
C LYS A 152 16.10 2.19 -13.96
N ILE A 153 15.08 2.87 -13.47
CA ILE A 153 13.68 2.44 -13.58
C ILE A 153 13.06 3.12 -14.79
N LYS A 154 12.60 2.34 -15.77
CA LYS A 154 11.91 2.88 -16.94
C LYS A 154 10.59 3.56 -16.52
N PRO A 155 10.14 4.60 -17.25
CA PRO A 155 8.82 5.18 -17.05
C PRO A 155 7.74 4.11 -17.15
N ASN A 156 6.71 4.22 -16.34
CA ASN A 156 5.54 3.35 -16.46
C ASN A 156 4.69 3.86 -17.64
N LEU A 157 4.75 3.18 -18.78
CA LEU A 157 4.01 3.54 -20.00
C LEU A 157 2.51 3.18 -19.91
N GLY A 158 1.97 3.01 -18.71
CA GLY A 158 0.58 2.64 -18.48
C GLY A 158 0.38 1.12 -18.58
N SER A 159 -0.16 0.53 -17.55
CA SER A 159 -0.64 -0.86 -17.57
C SER A 159 -2.16 -0.84 -17.70
N LYS A 160 -2.72 -1.55 -18.71
CA LYS A 160 -4.18 -1.75 -18.83
C LYS A 160 -4.73 -2.59 -17.67
N LYS A 161 -3.88 -3.26 -16.91
CA LYS A 161 -4.25 -4.13 -15.79
C LYS A 161 -4.00 -3.43 -14.45
N ILE A 162 -5.05 -3.36 -13.62
CA ILE A 162 -4.93 -2.83 -12.25
C ILE A 162 -4.27 -3.90 -11.39
N ILE A 163 -3.04 -3.65 -10.94
CA ILE A 163 -2.24 -4.58 -10.10
C ILE A 163 -1.89 -3.99 -8.74
N SER A 164 -2.28 -2.74 -8.49
CA SER A 164 -2.11 -2.09 -7.19
C SER A 164 -3.22 -1.09 -6.90
N PRO A 165 -3.46 -0.73 -5.62
CA PRO A 165 -4.37 0.34 -5.25
C PRO A 165 -3.95 1.68 -5.86
N GLY A 166 -4.92 2.50 -6.28
CA GLY A 166 -4.67 3.82 -6.85
C GLY A 166 -4.35 3.86 -8.35
N MET A 167 -4.50 2.74 -9.07
CA MET A 167 -4.33 2.68 -10.54
C MET A 167 -5.62 2.89 -11.32
N SER A 168 -6.76 3.12 -10.68
CA SER A 168 -8.04 3.38 -11.35
C SER A 168 -8.01 4.72 -12.07
N ILE A 169 -8.66 4.80 -13.26
CA ILE A 169 -8.74 6.00 -14.09
C ILE A 169 -9.40 7.18 -13.34
N LYS A 170 -10.42 6.90 -12.51
CA LYS A 170 -11.02 7.88 -11.58
C LYS A 170 -10.56 7.54 -10.16
N HIS A 171 -9.55 8.26 -9.68
CA HIS A 171 -9.04 8.14 -8.31
C HIS A 171 -8.65 9.54 -7.82
N TYR A 172 -8.91 9.83 -6.56
CA TYR A 172 -8.64 11.15 -5.94
C TYR A 172 -9.38 12.32 -6.59
N SER A 173 -10.60 12.07 -7.09
CA SER A 173 -11.42 13.15 -7.64
C SER A 173 -12.10 13.91 -6.50
N PRO A 174 -11.94 15.24 -6.40
CA PRO A 174 -12.62 16.06 -5.37
C PRO A 174 -14.14 16.15 -5.58
N GLY A 175 -14.67 15.69 -6.72
CA GLY A 175 -16.10 15.74 -7.04
C GLY A 175 -16.63 17.13 -7.42
N ILE A 176 -15.74 18.11 -7.54
CA ILE A 176 -16.05 19.47 -8.01
C ILE A 176 -15.24 19.77 -9.27
N PRO A 177 -15.77 20.57 -10.22
CA PRO A 177 -14.99 21.05 -11.35
C PRO A 177 -13.77 21.85 -10.86
N VAL A 178 -12.60 21.56 -11.43
CA VAL A 178 -11.40 22.37 -11.20
C VAL A 178 -11.19 23.17 -12.47
N ALA A 179 -11.19 24.50 -12.34
CA ALA A 179 -10.91 25.41 -13.44
C ALA A 179 -9.44 25.35 -13.86
#